data_d101ab24716f0305547f17a502b258d7
#
_entry.id   d101ab24716f0305547f17a502b258d7
#
_cell.length_a   1.000
_cell.length_b   1.000
_cell.length_c   1.000
_cell.angle_alpha   90.00
_cell.angle_beta   90.00
_cell.angle_gamma   90.00
#
_symmetry.space_group_name_H-M   'P 1'
#
loop_
_entity.id
_entity.type
_entity.pdbx_description
1 polymer ?
#
loop_
_entity_poly.entity_id
_entity_poly.type
_entity_poly.pdbx_seq_one_letter_code
_entity_poly.pdbx_strand_id
1 'polypeptide(L)'
;MQLLFKNAYVVDVHSPYHLQTVDILVEGSQITSIGDLPEMDCPSVDLEGATLTTGFAELHSDLGEPGNEECETLETGAAAAASGGFTAVGVVSNGTPGIDNKTGIEFILSKGESTAINLVPVGS
;
A
#
# COMPACT_ATOMS: atom_id res chain seq x y z
N MET A 1 15.24 -8.40 -6.25
CA MET A 1 15.21 -8.97 -4.88
C MET A 1 14.06 -9.95 -4.84
N GLN A 2 14.32 -11.16 -4.34
CA GLN A 2 13.29 -12.18 -4.11
C GLN A 2 12.97 -12.25 -2.62
N LEU A 3 11.71 -12.48 -2.27
CA LEU A 3 11.24 -12.67 -0.90
C LEU A 3 10.13 -13.73 -0.90
N LEU A 4 10.28 -14.73 -0.05
CA LEU A 4 9.30 -15.80 0.11
C LEU A 4 8.48 -15.58 1.39
N PHE A 5 7.18 -15.43 1.24
CA PHE A 5 6.24 -15.47 2.36
C PHE A 5 5.70 -16.89 2.50
N LYS A 6 5.88 -17.50 3.67
CA LYS A 6 5.39 -18.83 3.98
C LYS A 6 4.11 -18.78 4.80
N ASN A 7 3.24 -19.76 4.62
CA ASN A 7 2.05 -19.96 5.44
C ASN A 7 1.09 -18.76 5.47
N ALA A 8 0.86 -18.09 4.32
CA ALA A 8 -0.14 -17.03 4.19
C ALA A 8 -1.54 -17.61 4.06
N TYR A 9 -2.50 -17.21 4.92
CA TYR A 9 -3.90 -17.57 4.76
C TYR A 9 -4.61 -16.57 3.86
N VAL A 10 -4.93 -16.96 2.64
CA VAL A 10 -5.46 -16.07 1.60
C VAL A 10 -6.96 -15.84 1.76
N VAL A 11 -7.38 -14.59 1.89
CA VAL A 11 -8.78 -14.16 1.90
C VAL A 11 -9.02 -13.18 0.74
N ASP A 12 -9.26 -13.76 -0.45
CA ASP A 12 -9.59 -13.03 -1.68
C ASP A 12 -10.51 -13.90 -2.53
N VAL A 13 -11.76 -13.48 -2.66
CA VAL A 13 -12.80 -14.23 -3.43
C VAL A 13 -12.50 -14.36 -4.92
N HIS A 14 -11.59 -13.55 -5.45
CA HIS A 14 -11.17 -13.62 -6.85
C HIS A 14 -9.95 -14.49 -7.06
N SER A 15 -9.28 -14.90 -5.97
CA SER A 15 -8.12 -15.78 -6.03
C SER A 15 -8.52 -17.26 -6.08
N PRO A 16 -7.86 -18.10 -6.90
CA PRO A 16 -8.03 -19.55 -6.85
C PRO A 16 -7.57 -20.16 -5.52
N TYR A 17 -6.79 -19.40 -4.72
CA TYR A 17 -6.28 -19.81 -3.41
C TYR A 17 -7.13 -19.29 -2.24
N HIS A 18 -8.33 -18.77 -2.51
CA HIS A 18 -9.23 -18.27 -1.47
C HIS A 18 -9.46 -19.31 -0.37
N LEU A 19 -9.30 -18.88 0.90
CA LEU A 19 -9.42 -19.73 2.11
C LEU A 19 -8.39 -20.87 2.20
N GLN A 20 -7.27 -20.75 1.52
CA GLN A 20 -6.15 -21.70 1.61
C GLN A 20 -4.94 -21.04 2.27
N THR A 21 -4.15 -21.85 2.96
CA THR A 21 -2.82 -21.44 3.45
C THR A 21 -1.79 -21.86 2.41
N VAL A 22 -1.05 -20.91 1.89
CA VAL A 22 -0.09 -21.09 0.78
C VAL A 22 1.17 -20.27 0.99
N ASP A 23 2.20 -20.61 0.24
CA ASP A 23 3.40 -19.79 0.14
C ASP A 23 3.30 -18.83 -1.06
N ILE A 24 3.99 -17.70 -0.97
CA ILE A 24 3.94 -16.65 -1.98
C ILE A 24 5.36 -16.14 -2.25
N LEU A 25 5.80 -16.24 -3.49
CA LEU A 25 7.07 -15.68 -3.94
C LEU A 25 6.83 -14.31 -4.57
N VAL A 26 7.56 -13.32 -4.05
CA VAL A 26 7.59 -11.96 -4.59
C VAL A 26 8.96 -11.68 -5.19
N GLU A 27 8.98 -11.22 -6.43
CA GLU A 27 10.18 -10.79 -7.14
C GLU A 27 10.03 -9.33 -7.57
N GLY A 28 10.89 -8.49 -7.03
CA GLY A 28 10.74 -7.04 -7.22
C GLY A 28 9.45 -6.53 -6.61
N SER A 29 8.52 -6.09 -7.45
CA SER A 29 7.18 -5.60 -7.06
C SER A 29 6.04 -6.53 -7.48
N GLN A 30 6.35 -7.76 -7.89
CA GLN A 30 5.34 -8.69 -8.43
C GLN A 30 5.31 -10.01 -7.67
N ILE A 31 4.12 -10.56 -7.51
CA ILE A 31 3.93 -11.95 -7.10
C ILE A 31 4.18 -12.83 -8.33
N THR A 32 5.18 -13.72 -8.24
CA THR A 32 5.57 -14.59 -9.35
C THR A 32 5.14 -16.03 -9.18
N SER A 33 4.89 -16.47 -7.94
CA SER A 33 4.40 -17.82 -7.66
C SER A 33 3.54 -17.84 -6.40
N ILE A 34 2.51 -18.65 -6.40
CA ILE A 34 1.64 -18.92 -5.24
C ILE A 34 1.34 -20.42 -5.20
N GLY A 35 1.38 -21.02 -4.03
CA GLY A 35 1.04 -22.43 -3.81
C GLY A 35 1.93 -23.09 -2.78
N ASP A 36 2.09 -24.41 -2.90
CA ASP A 36 3.09 -25.17 -2.13
C ASP A 36 4.44 -25.04 -2.85
N LEU A 37 5.30 -24.17 -2.35
CA LEU A 37 6.58 -23.84 -2.98
C LEU A 37 7.72 -24.62 -2.31
N PRO A 38 8.71 -25.09 -3.10
CA PRO A 38 9.89 -25.73 -2.54
C PRO A 38 10.73 -24.75 -1.71
N GLU A 39 11.60 -25.27 -0.88
CA GLU A 39 12.63 -24.44 -0.23
C GLU A 39 13.47 -23.71 -1.29
N MET A 40 13.64 -22.42 -1.07
CA MET A 40 14.34 -21.52 -1.99
C MET A 40 15.50 -20.83 -1.27
N ASP A 41 16.60 -20.60 -1.99
CA ASP A 41 17.75 -19.86 -1.48
C ASP A 41 17.49 -18.34 -1.58
N CYS A 42 16.48 -17.86 -0.83
CA CYS A 42 16.13 -16.46 -0.73
C CYS A 42 15.62 -16.13 0.69
N PRO A 43 15.64 -14.85 1.10
CA PRO A 43 15.02 -14.43 2.35
C PRO A 43 13.57 -14.89 2.43
N SER A 44 13.16 -15.37 3.61
CA SER A 44 11.79 -15.81 3.84
C SER A 44 11.23 -15.27 5.15
N VAL A 45 9.90 -15.08 5.16
CA VAL A 45 9.12 -14.68 6.32
C VAL A 45 7.99 -15.70 6.50
N ASP A 46 7.94 -16.35 7.65
CA ASP A 46 6.80 -17.19 8.01
C ASP A 46 5.69 -16.31 8.58
N LEU A 47 4.53 -16.35 7.94
CA LEU A 47 3.36 -15.59 8.35
C LEU A 47 2.50 -16.32 9.39
N GLU A 48 2.85 -17.57 9.72
CA GLU A 48 2.18 -18.38 10.77
C GLU A 48 0.65 -18.44 10.59
N GLY A 49 0.15 -18.40 9.37
CA GLY A 49 -1.27 -18.40 9.06
C GLY A 49 -1.93 -17.01 9.13
N ALA A 50 -1.14 -15.94 9.18
CA ALA A 50 -1.70 -14.59 9.11
C ALA A 50 -2.51 -14.39 7.82
N THR A 51 -3.60 -13.65 7.95
CA THR A 51 -4.49 -13.38 6.84
C THR A 51 -3.85 -12.44 5.82
N LEU A 52 -3.83 -12.88 4.56
CA LEU A 52 -3.44 -12.07 3.42
C LEU A 52 -4.69 -11.70 2.60
N THR A 53 -4.84 -10.41 2.34
CA THR A 53 -5.89 -9.85 1.47
C THR A 53 -5.28 -8.99 0.39
N THR A 54 -6.09 -8.58 -0.61
CA THR A 54 -5.76 -7.41 -1.42
C THR A 54 -5.66 -6.18 -0.53
N GLY A 55 -4.75 -5.27 -0.86
CA GLY A 55 -4.58 -4.02 -0.11
C GLY A 55 -5.83 -3.13 -0.18
N PHE A 56 -6.09 -2.39 0.88
CA PHE A 56 -7.22 -1.47 0.94
C PHE A 56 -6.93 -0.18 0.18
N ALA A 57 -7.99 0.48 -0.28
CA ALA A 57 -7.92 1.81 -0.86
C ALA A 57 -8.86 2.75 -0.09
N GLU A 58 -8.34 3.90 0.34
CA GLU A 58 -9.14 5.00 0.86
C GLU A 58 -9.33 6.03 -0.25
N LEU A 59 -10.57 6.47 -0.46
CA LEU A 59 -10.89 7.32 -1.60
C LEU A 59 -10.93 8.81 -1.26
N HIS A 60 -10.95 9.16 0.03
CA HIS A 60 -11.15 10.55 0.45
C HIS A 60 -10.54 10.77 1.84
N SER A 61 -9.27 11.15 1.89
CA SER A 61 -8.56 11.43 3.13
C SER A 61 -7.84 12.76 3.06
N ASP A 62 -7.98 13.56 4.11
CA ASP A 62 -7.17 14.76 4.32
C ASP A 62 -5.95 14.39 5.15
N LEU A 63 -4.77 14.46 4.53
CA LEU A 63 -3.49 14.17 5.19
C LEU A 63 -2.76 15.44 5.65
N GLY A 64 -3.49 16.57 5.76
CA GLY A 64 -2.97 17.82 6.30
C GLY A 64 -2.05 18.60 5.38
N GLU A 65 -1.36 17.98 4.46
CA GLU A 65 -0.41 18.62 3.55
C GLU A 65 -0.98 18.68 2.11
N PRO A 66 -0.94 19.82 1.43
CA PRO A 66 -0.36 21.11 1.84
C PRO A 66 -1.29 21.96 2.73
N GLY A 67 -0.68 22.70 3.65
CA GLY A 67 -1.34 23.81 4.37
C GLY A 67 -1.67 23.55 5.84
N ASN A 68 -1.43 22.35 6.37
CA ASN A 68 -1.63 22.00 7.78
C ASN A 68 -0.59 20.96 8.25
N GLU A 69 0.65 21.13 7.78
CA GLU A 69 1.77 20.20 7.99
C GLU A 69 2.13 20.02 9.48
N GLU A 70 1.72 20.96 10.32
CA GLU A 70 1.93 20.86 11.77
C GLU A 70 1.07 19.76 12.41
N CYS A 71 -0.04 19.38 11.77
CA CYS A 71 -0.91 18.30 12.24
C CYS A 71 -0.47 16.95 11.66
N GLU A 72 -0.27 16.89 10.35
CA GLU A 72 0.15 15.69 9.64
C GLU A 72 0.80 16.06 8.29
N THR A 73 1.73 15.24 7.84
CA THR A 73 2.33 15.34 6.51
C THR A 73 1.89 14.17 5.63
N LEU A 74 2.03 14.31 4.32
CA LEU A 74 1.78 13.21 3.37
C LEU A 74 2.59 11.97 3.71
N GLU A 75 3.83 12.13 4.19
CA GLU A 75 4.71 11.03 4.56
C GLU A 75 4.22 10.30 5.82
N THR A 76 3.84 11.03 6.87
CA THR A 76 3.36 10.41 8.13
C THR A 76 1.99 9.77 7.94
N GLY A 77 1.09 10.41 7.20
CA GLY A 77 -0.21 9.85 6.85
C GLY A 77 -0.11 8.61 5.97
N ALA A 78 0.79 8.61 4.99
CA ALA A 78 1.06 7.44 4.16
C ALA A 78 1.63 6.27 4.98
N ALA A 79 2.54 6.55 5.94
CA ALA A 79 3.08 5.51 6.83
C ALA A 79 1.99 4.92 7.75
N ALA A 80 1.11 5.76 8.29
CA ALA A 80 -0.03 5.32 9.08
C ALA A 80 -0.99 4.45 8.24
N ALA A 81 -1.33 4.88 7.03
CA ALA A 81 -2.17 4.13 6.10
C ALA A 81 -1.54 2.77 5.73
N ALA A 82 -0.24 2.74 5.41
CA ALA A 82 0.48 1.50 5.13
C ALA A 82 0.41 0.51 6.30
N SER A 83 0.55 0.99 7.54
CA SER A 83 0.43 0.15 8.75
C SER A 83 -0.97 -0.41 8.97
N GLY A 84 -1.99 0.26 8.41
CA GLY A 84 -3.39 -0.20 8.38
C GLY A 84 -3.74 -1.12 7.21
N GLY A 85 -2.77 -1.46 6.34
CA GLY A 85 -2.98 -2.33 5.17
C GLY A 85 -3.52 -1.60 3.94
N PHE A 86 -3.50 -0.26 3.93
CA PHE A 86 -3.85 0.50 2.73
C PHE A 86 -2.67 0.53 1.75
N THR A 87 -2.97 0.41 0.48
CA THR A 87 -2.01 0.49 -0.63
C THR A 87 -2.21 1.71 -1.50
N ALA A 88 -3.35 2.37 -1.37
CA ALA A 88 -3.67 3.61 -2.06
C ALA A 88 -4.53 4.52 -1.18
N VAL A 89 -4.27 5.82 -1.26
CA VAL A 89 -5.06 6.86 -0.57
C VAL A 89 -5.36 8.00 -1.52
N GLY A 90 -6.65 8.29 -1.69
CA GLY A 90 -7.14 9.48 -2.36
C GLY A 90 -6.96 10.69 -1.44
N VAL A 91 -6.02 11.56 -1.79
CA VAL A 91 -5.65 12.73 -1.00
C VAL A 91 -6.49 13.92 -1.43
N VAL A 92 -7.31 14.41 -0.53
CA VAL A 92 -8.00 15.71 -0.67
C VAL A 92 -7.28 16.72 0.21
N SER A 93 -7.27 17.98 -0.18
CA SER A 93 -6.80 19.05 0.69
C SER A 93 -7.95 20.01 0.98
N ASN A 94 -8.29 20.13 2.24
CA ASN A 94 -9.16 21.18 2.77
C ASN A 94 -8.35 22.41 3.20
N GLY A 95 -7.03 22.38 3.02
CA GLY A 95 -6.09 23.44 3.37
C GLY A 95 -6.06 24.59 2.36
N THR A 96 -5.19 25.55 2.65
CA THR A 96 -4.88 26.65 1.74
C THR A 96 -3.38 26.62 1.46
N PRO A 97 -2.96 26.38 0.20
CA PRO A 97 -3.79 26.26 -1.02
C PRO A 97 -4.48 24.87 -1.15
N GLY A 98 -5.67 24.84 -1.76
CA GLY A 98 -6.33 23.59 -2.16
C GLY A 98 -5.64 22.91 -3.35
N ILE A 99 -5.99 21.64 -3.62
CA ILE A 99 -5.50 20.88 -4.77
C ILE A 99 -6.41 21.19 -5.98
N ASP A 100 -6.31 22.39 -6.52
CA ASP A 100 -7.13 22.89 -7.63
C ASP A 100 -6.33 23.16 -8.92
N ASN A 101 -5.03 22.88 -8.89
CA ASN A 101 -4.14 23.20 -10.00
C ASN A 101 -3.05 22.14 -10.18
N LYS A 102 -2.36 22.23 -11.35
CA LYS A 102 -1.31 21.28 -11.72
C LYS A 102 -0.19 21.19 -10.69
N THR A 103 0.21 22.30 -10.11
CA THR A 103 1.33 22.35 -9.14
C THR A 103 0.99 21.57 -7.87
N GLY A 104 -0.25 21.71 -7.35
CA GLY A 104 -0.71 20.94 -6.20
C GLY A 104 -0.74 19.44 -6.48
N ILE A 105 -1.20 19.05 -7.67
CA ILE A 105 -1.20 17.64 -8.10
C ILE A 105 0.23 17.09 -8.19
N GLU A 106 1.13 17.80 -8.88
CA GLU A 106 2.53 17.40 -9.04
C GLU A 106 3.26 17.31 -7.68
N PHE A 107 2.93 18.19 -6.74
CA PHE A 107 3.45 18.14 -5.38
C PHE A 107 3.11 16.82 -4.69
N ILE A 108 1.82 16.42 -4.67
CA ILE A 108 1.39 15.17 -4.03
C ILE A 108 2.01 13.96 -4.73
N LEU A 109 2.04 13.93 -6.07
CA LEU A 109 2.64 12.82 -6.81
C LEU A 109 4.12 12.67 -6.51
N SER A 110 4.87 13.77 -6.47
CA SER A 110 6.31 13.75 -6.16
C SER A 110 6.61 13.28 -4.74
N LYS A 111 5.79 13.68 -3.78
CA LYS A 111 5.88 13.19 -2.39
C LYS A 111 5.55 11.69 -2.31
N GLY A 112 4.55 11.25 -3.08
CA GLY A 112 4.12 9.84 -3.15
C GLY A 112 5.23 8.90 -3.62
N GLU A 113 6.18 9.35 -4.46
CA GLU A 113 7.30 8.53 -4.92
C GLU A 113 8.20 7.99 -3.80
N SER A 114 8.24 8.67 -2.65
CA SER A 114 9.01 8.28 -1.47
C SER A 114 8.21 7.50 -0.43
N THR A 115 6.91 7.27 -0.64
CA THR A 115 6.03 6.58 0.30
C THR A 115 5.84 5.11 -0.06
N ALA A 116 5.42 4.30 0.93
CA ALA A 116 5.16 2.87 0.74
C ALA A 116 3.81 2.58 0.04
N ILE A 117 2.97 3.60 -0.17
CA ILE A 117 1.64 3.49 -0.78
C ILE A 117 1.47 4.50 -1.91
N ASN A 118 0.46 4.28 -2.73
CA ASN A 118 0.12 5.24 -3.79
C ASN A 118 -0.71 6.41 -3.22
N LEU A 119 -0.21 7.62 -3.35
CA LEU A 119 -0.98 8.82 -3.08
C LEU A 119 -1.61 9.31 -4.38
N VAL A 120 -2.94 9.40 -4.39
CA VAL A 120 -3.74 9.78 -5.55
C VAL A 120 -4.37 11.15 -5.28
N PRO A 121 -3.88 12.24 -5.90
CA PRO A 121 -4.46 13.55 -5.67
C PRO A 121 -5.89 13.62 -6.21
N VAL A 122 -6.80 14.09 -5.36
CA VAL A 122 -8.20 14.32 -5.70
C VAL A 122 -8.43 15.83 -5.77
N GLY A 123 -8.74 16.33 -6.96
CA GLY A 123 -9.03 17.73 -7.18
C GLY A 123 -10.32 18.18 -6.49
N SER A 124 -10.35 19.41 -6.02
CA SER A 124 -11.50 20.09 -5.40
C SER A 124 -12.21 21.00 -6.42
#